data_2ddba3475c901ecda0751e96763ba316
#
_entry.id   2ddba3475c901ecda0751e96763ba316
#
_cell.length_a   1.000
_cell.length_b   1.000
_cell.length_c   1.000
_cell.angle_alpha   90.00
_cell.angle_beta   90.00
_cell.angle_gamma   90.00
#
_symmetry.space_group_name_H-M   'P 1'
#
loop_
_entity.id
_entity.type
_entity.pdbx_description
1 polymer ?
#
loop_
_entity_poly.entity_id
_entity_poly.type
_entity_poly.pdbx_seq_one_letter_code
_entity_poly.pdbx_strand_id
1 'polypeptide(L)'
;QQVIQNSLNRHKLFFDHCLKYPLDEQQRRSIVSEEDNCLVVSSAGSGKTSSIVGKVKYLIEIKKVDPTRILLISYTNKAAAELTERMGIEGLRGYTFHKLALDLIGQQTGNKPSICDNTDALFVKIYRDLLADSRFRKHAVEYFVDYQANEADWEKRKNERRQQLSEQKDVRLKAMVPDMDGKQ
;
A
#
# COMPACT_ATOMS: atom_id res chain seq x y z
N GLN A 1 -19.75 -18.81 -8.28
CA GLN A 1 -18.89 -19.99 -8.01
C GLN A 1 -18.69 -20.85 -9.28
N GLN A 2 -19.71 -21.05 -10.11
CA GLN A 2 -19.63 -21.89 -11.32
C GLN A 2 -18.69 -21.29 -12.38
N VAL A 3 -18.63 -19.97 -12.53
CA VAL A 3 -17.75 -19.28 -13.45
C VAL A 3 -16.27 -19.48 -13.11
N ILE A 4 -15.94 -19.37 -11.80
CA ILE A 4 -14.58 -19.62 -11.29
C ILE A 4 -14.17 -21.07 -11.56
N GLN A 5 -15.05 -22.04 -11.26
CA GLN A 5 -14.76 -23.46 -11.49
C GLN A 5 -14.54 -23.77 -12.97
N ASN A 6 -15.32 -23.20 -13.85
CA ASN A 6 -15.15 -23.34 -15.30
C ASN A 6 -13.82 -22.76 -15.79
N SER A 7 -13.42 -21.59 -15.26
CA SER A 7 -12.12 -20.98 -15.56
C SER A 7 -10.95 -21.82 -15.05
N LEU A 8 -11.04 -22.39 -13.86
CA LEU A 8 -10.02 -23.29 -13.30
C LEU A 8 -9.82 -24.53 -14.17
N ASN A 9 -10.92 -25.16 -14.58
CA ASN A 9 -10.88 -26.35 -15.42
C ASN A 9 -10.32 -26.03 -16.82
N ARG A 10 -10.74 -24.92 -17.42
CA ARG A 10 -10.27 -24.47 -18.74
C ARG A 10 -8.77 -24.19 -18.76
N HIS A 11 -8.22 -23.63 -17.70
CA HIS A 11 -6.82 -23.18 -17.62
C HIS A 11 -5.96 -24.07 -16.70
N LYS A 12 -6.35 -25.31 -16.48
CA LYS A 12 -5.65 -26.25 -15.61
C LYS A 12 -4.17 -26.39 -15.99
N LEU A 13 -3.89 -26.62 -17.27
CA LEU A 13 -2.52 -26.78 -17.78
C LEU A 13 -1.66 -25.53 -17.53
N PHE A 14 -2.23 -24.33 -17.66
CA PHE A 14 -1.54 -23.12 -17.30
C PHE A 14 -1.13 -23.12 -15.82
N PHE A 15 -2.05 -23.40 -14.89
CA PHE A 15 -1.78 -23.40 -13.46
C PHE A 15 -0.78 -24.47 -13.01
N ASP A 16 -0.73 -25.58 -13.72
CA ASP A 16 0.18 -26.67 -13.40
C ASP A 16 1.64 -26.32 -13.80
N HIS A 17 1.85 -25.38 -14.74
CA HIS A 17 3.17 -25.08 -15.33
C HIS A 17 3.58 -23.61 -15.24
N CYS A 18 2.70 -22.69 -14.82
CA CYS A 18 3.01 -21.25 -14.82
C CYS A 18 4.13 -20.87 -13.84
N LEU A 19 4.37 -21.66 -12.80
CA LEU A 19 5.41 -21.45 -11.80
C LEU A 19 6.21 -22.76 -11.57
N LYS A 20 7.42 -22.61 -11.02
CA LYS A 20 8.28 -23.73 -10.65
C LYS A 20 7.58 -24.68 -9.67
N TYR A 21 6.80 -24.14 -8.74
CA TYR A 21 5.99 -24.91 -7.80
C TYR A 21 4.51 -24.66 -8.12
N PRO A 22 3.69 -25.71 -8.15
CA PRO A 22 2.28 -25.59 -8.47
C PRO A 22 1.54 -24.74 -7.44
N LEU A 23 0.62 -23.92 -7.92
CA LEU A 23 -0.28 -23.14 -7.09
C LEU A 23 -1.34 -24.04 -6.45
N ASP A 24 -1.68 -23.77 -5.18
CA ASP A 24 -2.77 -24.45 -4.52
C ASP A 24 -4.15 -23.96 -5.03
N GLU A 25 -5.22 -24.65 -4.65
CA GLU A 25 -6.57 -24.34 -5.14
C GLU A 25 -7.02 -22.92 -4.76
N GLN A 26 -6.73 -22.45 -3.55
CA GLN A 26 -7.13 -21.11 -3.09
C GLN A 26 -6.39 -20.03 -3.86
N GLN A 27 -5.09 -20.22 -4.11
CA GLN A 27 -4.28 -19.35 -4.95
C GLN A 27 -4.82 -19.29 -6.38
N ARG A 28 -5.13 -20.44 -6.99
CA ARG A 28 -5.72 -20.50 -8.33
C ARG A 28 -7.06 -19.78 -8.40
N ARG A 29 -7.92 -19.95 -7.39
CA ARG A 29 -9.20 -19.26 -7.28
C ARG A 29 -9.05 -17.74 -7.21
N SER A 30 -8.10 -17.25 -6.40
CA SER A 30 -7.82 -15.81 -6.31
C SER A 30 -7.31 -15.22 -7.64
N ILE A 31 -6.59 -16.02 -8.44
CA ILE A 31 -6.07 -15.61 -9.74
C ILE A 31 -7.18 -15.47 -10.77
N VAL A 32 -8.10 -16.43 -10.85
CA VAL A 32 -9.20 -16.39 -11.85
C VAL A 32 -10.34 -15.46 -11.48
N SER A 33 -10.37 -14.95 -10.22
CA SER A 33 -11.35 -13.96 -9.82
C SER A 33 -11.19 -12.68 -10.64
N GLU A 34 -12.27 -12.25 -11.31
CA GLU A 34 -12.31 -11.10 -12.23
C GLU A 34 -13.13 -9.95 -11.65
N GLU A 35 -13.07 -9.76 -10.35
CA GLU A 35 -13.70 -8.65 -9.67
C GLU A 35 -12.89 -7.36 -9.88
N ASP A 36 -13.56 -6.22 -9.94
CA ASP A 36 -12.92 -4.90 -10.07
C ASP A 36 -11.95 -4.64 -8.91
N ASN A 37 -12.28 -5.14 -7.72
CA ASN A 37 -11.45 -5.07 -6.52
C ASN A 37 -11.37 -6.45 -5.87
N CYS A 38 -10.15 -6.96 -5.69
CA CYS A 38 -9.91 -8.24 -5.05
C CYS A 38 -8.91 -8.08 -3.90
N LEU A 39 -9.35 -8.40 -2.69
CA LEU A 39 -8.51 -8.46 -1.50
C LEU A 39 -8.14 -9.90 -1.19
N VAL A 40 -6.84 -10.21 -1.23
CA VAL A 40 -6.30 -11.53 -0.86
C VAL A 40 -5.62 -11.41 0.50
N VAL A 41 -6.20 -12.04 1.50
CA VAL A 41 -5.65 -12.10 2.86
C VAL A 41 -4.96 -13.44 3.06
N SER A 42 -3.70 -13.41 3.49
CA SER A 42 -2.93 -14.63 3.68
C SER A 42 -1.82 -14.45 4.73
N SER A 43 -1.49 -15.52 5.45
CA SER A 43 -0.44 -15.54 6.49
C SER A 43 0.97 -15.40 5.89
N ALA A 44 1.97 -15.15 6.74
CA ALA A 44 3.36 -15.17 6.31
C ALA A 44 3.73 -16.58 5.79
N GLY A 45 4.50 -16.64 4.68
CA GLY A 45 4.92 -17.91 4.09
C GLY A 45 3.86 -18.66 3.26
N SER A 46 2.61 -18.19 3.18
CA SER A 46 1.53 -18.84 2.43
C SER A 46 1.59 -18.68 0.90
N GLY A 47 2.68 -18.14 0.35
CA GLY A 47 2.83 -17.98 -1.10
C GLY A 47 2.15 -16.76 -1.70
N LYS A 48 1.95 -15.65 -0.94
CA LYS A 48 1.41 -14.37 -1.47
C LYS A 48 2.10 -13.92 -2.75
N THR A 49 3.42 -13.90 -2.74
CA THR A 49 4.22 -13.50 -3.91
C THR A 49 3.96 -14.43 -5.10
N SER A 50 3.85 -15.73 -4.86
CA SER A 50 3.53 -16.72 -5.91
C SER A 50 2.14 -16.47 -6.51
N SER A 51 1.16 -16.12 -5.70
CA SER A 51 -0.19 -15.76 -6.18
C SER A 51 -0.16 -14.50 -7.05
N ILE A 52 0.62 -13.47 -6.67
CA ILE A 52 0.79 -12.25 -7.47
C ILE A 52 1.46 -12.57 -8.81
N VAL A 53 2.56 -13.35 -8.79
CA VAL A 53 3.25 -13.79 -10.02
C VAL A 53 2.31 -14.58 -10.92
N GLY A 54 1.57 -15.53 -10.35
CA GLY A 54 0.57 -16.31 -11.08
C GLY A 54 -0.53 -15.44 -11.69
N LYS A 55 -1.04 -14.43 -10.96
CA LYS A 55 -2.05 -13.48 -11.46
C LYS A 55 -1.54 -12.67 -12.65
N VAL A 56 -0.32 -12.15 -12.54
CA VAL A 56 0.28 -11.37 -13.64
C VAL A 56 0.48 -12.23 -14.88
N LYS A 57 1.04 -13.43 -14.74
CA LYS A 57 1.20 -14.36 -15.85
C LYS A 57 -0.16 -14.72 -16.47
N TYR A 58 -1.18 -14.98 -15.65
CA TYR A 58 -2.54 -15.23 -16.12
C TYR A 58 -3.09 -14.07 -16.93
N LEU A 59 -2.91 -12.83 -16.47
CA LEU A 59 -3.35 -11.64 -17.19
C LEU A 59 -2.65 -11.51 -18.54
N ILE A 60 -1.35 -11.76 -18.62
CA ILE A 60 -0.57 -11.62 -19.85
C ILE A 60 -0.82 -12.79 -20.80
N GLU A 61 -0.68 -14.03 -20.32
CA GLU A 61 -0.70 -15.21 -21.19
C GLU A 61 -2.11 -15.65 -21.59
N ILE A 62 -3.08 -15.52 -20.67
CA ILE A 62 -4.46 -15.98 -20.89
C ILE A 62 -5.36 -14.83 -21.31
N LYS A 63 -5.31 -13.70 -20.58
CA LYS A 63 -6.15 -12.54 -20.86
C LYS A 63 -5.58 -11.59 -21.91
N LYS A 64 -4.32 -11.81 -22.33
CA LYS A 64 -3.63 -11.00 -23.35
C LYS A 64 -3.52 -9.52 -22.98
N VAL A 65 -3.43 -9.23 -21.68
CA VAL A 65 -3.20 -7.87 -21.19
C VAL A 65 -1.76 -7.48 -21.49
N ASP A 66 -1.57 -6.30 -22.07
CA ASP A 66 -0.23 -5.76 -22.31
C ASP A 66 0.51 -5.52 -20.97
N PRO A 67 1.75 -6.01 -20.82
CA PRO A 67 2.55 -5.79 -19.60
C PRO A 67 2.67 -4.32 -19.18
N THR A 68 2.67 -3.39 -20.13
CA THR A 68 2.74 -1.94 -19.87
C THR A 68 1.50 -1.38 -19.17
N ARG A 69 0.39 -2.11 -19.20
CA ARG A 69 -0.86 -1.77 -18.52
C ARG A 69 -0.97 -2.35 -17.11
N ILE A 70 0.05 -3.08 -16.66
CA ILE A 70 0.08 -3.73 -15.35
C ILE A 70 1.02 -2.94 -14.44
N LEU A 71 0.49 -2.44 -13.34
CA LEU A 71 1.27 -1.74 -12.32
C LEU A 71 1.41 -2.62 -11.08
N LEU A 72 2.66 -2.92 -10.71
CA LEU A 72 3.00 -3.65 -9.50
C LEU A 72 3.56 -2.68 -8.45
N ILE A 73 2.92 -2.63 -7.28
CA ILE A 73 3.36 -1.77 -6.18
C ILE A 73 3.68 -2.64 -4.97
N SER A 74 4.81 -2.34 -4.34
CA SER A 74 5.23 -2.95 -3.08
C SER A 74 5.61 -1.88 -2.07
N TYR A 75 5.64 -2.27 -0.79
CA TYR A 75 5.99 -1.33 0.28
C TYR A 75 7.49 -1.01 0.33
N THR A 76 8.36 -1.99 0.04
CA THR A 76 9.81 -1.82 0.12
C THR A 76 10.48 -2.00 -1.25
N ASN A 77 11.63 -1.34 -1.44
CA ASN A 77 12.45 -1.50 -2.65
C ASN A 77 12.89 -2.96 -2.85
N LYS A 78 13.23 -3.66 -1.76
CA LYS A 78 13.61 -5.08 -1.81
C LYS A 78 12.48 -5.95 -2.35
N ALA A 79 11.26 -5.78 -1.84
CA ALA A 79 10.11 -6.55 -2.29
C ALA A 79 9.69 -6.18 -3.74
N ALA A 80 9.83 -4.91 -4.14
CA ALA A 80 9.60 -4.49 -5.52
C ALA A 80 10.62 -5.12 -6.50
N ALA A 81 11.90 -5.17 -6.11
CA ALA A 81 12.94 -5.81 -6.89
C ALA A 81 12.72 -7.34 -7.00
N GLU A 82 12.39 -8.00 -5.89
CA GLU A 82 12.07 -9.43 -5.87
C GLU A 82 10.88 -9.78 -6.76
N LEU A 83 9.82 -8.96 -6.75
CA LEU A 83 8.69 -9.12 -7.67
C LEU A 83 9.13 -9.02 -9.12
N THR A 84 9.93 -8.00 -9.46
CA THR A 84 10.44 -7.81 -10.83
C THR A 84 11.25 -9.01 -11.30
N GLU A 85 12.17 -9.50 -10.45
CA GLU A 85 13.01 -10.67 -10.75
C GLU A 85 12.18 -11.93 -10.94
N ARG A 86 11.23 -12.20 -10.04
CA ARG A 86 10.37 -13.39 -10.11
C ARG A 86 9.42 -13.39 -11.32
N MET A 87 9.03 -12.20 -11.79
CA MET A 87 8.22 -12.08 -13.01
C MET A 87 9.01 -12.49 -14.24
N GLY A 88 10.23 -11.98 -14.40
CA GLY A 88 11.07 -12.24 -15.58
C GLY A 88 10.44 -11.77 -16.88
N ILE A 89 9.55 -10.76 -16.83
CA ILE A 89 8.78 -10.25 -17.99
C ILE A 89 9.37 -8.89 -18.37
N GLU A 90 9.79 -8.78 -19.62
CA GLU A 90 10.32 -7.51 -20.14
C GLU A 90 9.26 -6.41 -20.11
N GLY A 91 9.66 -5.21 -19.70
CA GLY A 91 8.76 -4.05 -19.56
C GLY A 91 7.95 -4.00 -18.26
N LEU A 92 7.89 -5.09 -17.49
CA LEU A 92 7.16 -5.13 -16.22
C LEU A 92 8.10 -4.92 -15.04
N ARG A 93 7.84 -3.88 -14.23
CA ARG A 93 8.65 -3.55 -13.05
C ARG A 93 7.78 -3.36 -11.82
N GLY A 94 8.32 -3.78 -10.68
CA GLY A 94 7.75 -3.44 -9.38
C GLY A 94 8.18 -2.04 -8.94
N TYR A 95 7.26 -1.29 -8.39
CA TYR A 95 7.47 0.06 -7.86
C TYR A 95 7.22 0.09 -6.36
N THR A 96 7.84 1.04 -5.68
CA THR A 96 7.32 1.52 -4.40
C THR A 96 6.43 2.73 -4.63
N PHE A 97 5.51 3.02 -3.69
CA PHE A 97 4.68 4.23 -3.80
C PHE A 97 5.51 5.51 -3.98
N HIS A 98 6.62 5.62 -3.24
CA HIS A 98 7.50 6.79 -3.35
C HIS A 98 8.13 6.92 -4.73
N LYS A 99 8.64 5.82 -5.29
CA LYS A 99 9.26 5.84 -6.62
C LYS A 99 8.22 6.16 -7.70
N LEU A 100 7.03 5.57 -7.62
CA LEU A 100 5.94 5.88 -8.54
C LEU A 100 5.55 7.35 -8.47
N ALA A 101 5.41 7.90 -7.25
CA ALA A 101 5.08 9.32 -7.06
C ALA A 101 6.14 10.24 -7.67
N LEU A 102 7.43 9.96 -7.46
CA LEU A 102 8.53 10.74 -8.06
C LEU A 102 8.53 10.67 -9.58
N ASP A 103 8.26 9.50 -10.16
CA ASP A 103 8.19 9.33 -11.60
C ASP A 103 6.99 10.09 -12.20
N LEU A 104 5.83 10.05 -11.54
CA LEU A 104 4.64 10.80 -11.96
C LEU A 104 4.85 12.32 -11.88
N ILE A 105 5.44 12.82 -10.79
CA ILE A 105 5.77 14.24 -10.65
C ILE A 105 6.76 14.65 -11.75
N GLY A 106 7.80 13.84 -11.98
CA GLY A 106 8.78 14.10 -13.04
C GLY A 106 8.16 14.19 -14.43
N GLN A 107 7.21 13.31 -14.74
CA GLN A 107 6.46 13.33 -16.00
C GLN A 107 5.60 14.60 -16.15
N GLN A 108 4.93 15.02 -15.09
CA GLN A 108 4.06 16.21 -15.10
C GLN A 108 4.83 17.52 -15.15
N THR A 109 5.95 17.62 -14.43
CA THR A 109 6.71 18.86 -14.30
C THR A 109 7.83 19.00 -15.35
N GLY A 110 8.12 17.93 -16.09
CA GLY A 110 9.28 17.87 -17.00
C GLY A 110 10.64 17.82 -16.28
N ASN A 111 10.65 17.87 -14.95
CA ASN A 111 11.86 17.85 -14.14
C ASN A 111 11.82 16.70 -13.13
N LYS A 112 12.90 15.94 -13.03
CA LYS A 112 13.00 14.90 -12.00
C LYS A 112 13.08 15.57 -10.63
N PRO A 113 12.10 15.31 -9.73
CA PRO A 113 12.11 15.91 -8.40
C PRO A 113 13.32 15.40 -7.61
N SER A 114 13.98 16.32 -6.88
CA SER A 114 15.01 15.95 -5.92
C SER A 114 14.39 15.66 -4.57
N ILE A 115 14.88 14.62 -3.91
CA ILE A 115 14.52 14.33 -2.51
C ILE A 115 15.36 15.26 -1.64
N CYS A 116 14.73 15.92 -0.68
CA CYS A 116 15.44 16.72 0.31
C CYS A 116 16.13 15.79 1.32
N ASP A 117 17.43 15.62 1.20
CA ASP A 117 18.21 14.77 2.09
C ASP A 117 18.48 15.42 3.46
N ASN A 118 18.36 16.75 3.54
CA ASN A 118 18.59 17.50 4.78
C ASN A 118 17.29 18.13 5.29
N THR A 119 16.38 17.26 5.75
CA THR A 119 15.08 17.67 6.29
C THR A 119 15.22 18.51 7.56
N ASP A 120 16.24 18.28 8.38
CA ASP A 120 16.44 19.00 9.65
C ASP A 120 16.81 20.46 9.37
N ALA A 121 17.74 20.72 8.46
CA ALA A 121 18.09 22.09 8.08
C ALA A 121 16.93 22.84 7.43
N LEU A 122 16.16 22.15 6.59
CA LEU A 122 14.94 22.70 5.98
C LEU A 122 13.90 23.01 7.05
N PHE A 123 13.68 22.11 7.99
CA PHE A 123 12.75 22.31 9.12
C PHE A 123 13.15 23.53 9.95
N VAL A 124 14.42 23.63 10.35
CA VAL A 124 14.94 24.77 11.12
C VAL A 124 14.76 26.08 10.36
N LYS A 125 14.99 26.09 9.04
CA LYS A 125 14.77 27.27 8.21
C LYS A 125 13.30 27.67 8.19
N ILE A 126 12.39 26.74 7.86
CA ILE A 126 10.93 26.99 7.82
C ILE A 126 10.44 27.47 9.20
N TYR A 127 10.87 26.82 10.28
CA TYR A 127 10.46 27.20 11.63
C TYR A 127 10.93 28.61 12.00
N ARG A 128 12.16 28.99 11.61
CA ARG A 128 12.69 30.34 11.81
C ARG A 128 11.89 31.38 11.01
N ASP A 129 11.52 31.07 9.78
CA ASP A 129 10.71 31.95 8.93
C ASP A 129 9.30 32.13 9.54
N LEU A 130 8.69 31.05 10.05
CA LEU A 130 7.41 31.08 10.77
C LEU A 130 7.47 31.90 12.05
N LEU A 131 8.57 31.83 12.81
CA LEU A 131 8.76 32.66 14.04
C LEU A 131 8.88 34.15 13.74
N ALA A 132 9.16 34.56 12.49
CA ALA A 132 9.10 35.96 12.09
C ALA A 132 7.64 36.50 12.09
N ASP A 133 6.63 35.65 11.84
CA ASP A 133 5.22 36.01 12.00
C ASP A 133 4.87 36.16 13.49
N SER A 134 4.33 37.31 13.86
CA SER A 134 4.02 37.64 15.27
C SER A 134 2.92 36.75 15.86
N ARG A 135 1.95 36.32 15.06
CA ARG A 135 0.85 35.44 15.50
C ARG A 135 1.36 34.04 15.75
N PHE A 136 2.15 33.49 14.80
CA PHE A 136 2.77 32.18 14.97
C PHE A 136 3.69 32.15 16.18
N ARG A 137 4.56 33.16 16.34
CA ARG A 137 5.46 33.29 17.48
C ARG A 137 4.71 33.32 18.81
N LYS A 138 3.60 34.07 18.91
CA LYS A 138 2.76 34.09 20.11
C LYS A 138 2.27 32.69 20.47
N HIS A 139 1.66 31.97 19.51
CA HIS A 139 1.17 30.63 19.74
C HIS A 139 2.29 29.61 20.03
N ALA A 140 3.44 29.75 19.42
CA ALA A 140 4.59 28.89 19.70
C ALA A 140 5.08 29.10 21.15
N VAL A 141 5.18 30.36 21.61
CA VAL A 141 5.56 30.67 23.01
C VAL A 141 4.52 30.14 23.99
N GLU A 142 3.23 30.38 23.74
CA GLU A 142 2.13 29.86 24.57
C GLU A 142 2.21 28.31 24.67
N TYR A 143 2.43 27.63 23.53
CA TYR A 143 2.57 26.18 23.48
C TYR A 143 3.75 25.68 24.33
N PHE A 144 4.93 26.28 24.18
CA PHE A 144 6.11 25.87 24.94
C PHE A 144 5.98 26.18 26.43
N VAL A 145 5.39 27.31 26.81
CA VAL A 145 5.14 27.66 28.21
C VAL A 145 4.14 26.69 28.84
N ASP A 146 3.04 26.39 28.15
CA ASP A 146 2.03 25.44 28.63
C ASP A 146 2.58 24.02 28.72
N TYR A 147 3.39 23.61 27.74
CA TYR A 147 4.06 22.30 27.75
C TYR A 147 5.03 22.15 28.91
N GLN A 148 5.92 23.14 29.16
CA GLN A 148 6.87 23.09 30.24
C GLN A 148 6.22 23.18 31.64
N ALA A 149 5.14 23.95 31.76
CA ALA A 149 4.42 24.09 33.01
C ALA A 149 3.58 22.87 33.38
N ASN A 150 3.13 22.11 32.38
CA ASN A 150 2.15 21.02 32.54
C ASN A 150 2.48 19.77 31.73
N GLU A 151 3.75 19.36 31.70
CA GLU A 151 4.21 18.22 30.87
C GLU A 151 3.41 16.92 31.16
N ALA A 152 3.17 16.61 32.44
CA ALA A 152 2.40 15.43 32.83
C ALA A 152 0.94 15.49 32.37
N ASP A 153 0.29 16.66 32.45
CA ASP A 153 -1.07 16.88 32.03
C ASP A 153 -1.19 16.91 30.49
N TRP A 154 -0.16 17.39 29.80
CA TRP A 154 -0.04 17.34 28.34
C TRP A 154 0.05 15.89 27.83
N GLU A 155 0.90 15.06 28.39
CA GLU A 155 1.02 13.65 28.01
C GLU A 155 -0.28 12.88 28.28
N LYS A 156 -0.98 13.18 29.39
CA LYS A 156 -2.30 12.62 29.66
C LYS A 156 -3.32 13.01 28.60
N ARG A 157 -3.47 14.28 28.26
CA ARG A 157 -4.38 14.79 27.21
C ARG A 157 -4.05 14.20 25.83
N LYS A 158 -2.78 14.05 25.51
CA LYS A 158 -2.29 13.44 24.26
C LYS A 158 -2.70 11.97 24.17
N ASN A 159 -2.57 11.22 25.25
CA ASN A 159 -2.96 9.82 25.30
C ASN A 159 -4.47 9.64 25.24
N GLU A 160 -5.25 10.45 25.94
CA GLU A 160 -6.71 10.47 25.85
C GLU A 160 -7.18 10.75 24.40
N ARG A 161 -6.56 11.73 23.72
CA ARG A 161 -6.88 12.02 22.33
C ARG A 161 -6.51 10.90 21.35
N ARG A 162 -5.38 10.21 21.60
CA ARG A 162 -5.01 9.02 20.82
C ARG A 162 -6.01 7.89 21.00
N GLN A 163 -6.47 7.66 22.21
CA GLN A 163 -7.48 6.66 22.52
C GLN A 163 -8.81 6.98 21.83
N GLN A 164 -9.30 8.21 21.94
CA GLN A 164 -10.51 8.67 21.24
C GLN A 164 -10.44 8.50 19.72
N LEU A 165 -9.28 8.80 19.11
CA LEU A 165 -9.05 8.61 17.68
C LEU A 165 -9.01 7.13 17.30
N SER A 166 -8.48 6.26 18.15
CA SER A 166 -8.50 4.81 17.96
C SER A 166 -9.92 4.27 18.01
N GLU A 167 -10.70 4.64 19.01
CA GLU A 167 -12.10 4.26 19.16
C GLU A 167 -12.96 4.73 17.96
N GLN A 168 -12.74 5.96 17.47
CA GLN A 168 -13.41 6.45 16.27
C GLN A 168 -13.03 5.67 15.00
N LYS A 169 -11.78 5.22 14.87
CA LYS A 169 -11.36 4.36 13.77
C LYS A 169 -12.02 2.99 13.85
N ASP A 170 -12.10 2.41 15.04
CA ASP A 170 -12.74 1.11 15.26
C ASP A 170 -14.25 1.16 14.99
N VAL A 171 -14.92 2.24 15.36
CA VAL A 171 -16.34 2.46 15.04
C VAL A 171 -16.54 2.61 13.52
N ARG A 172 -15.65 3.33 12.82
CA ARG A 172 -15.71 3.45 11.36
C ARG A 172 -15.43 2.12 10.66
N LEU A 173 -14.46 1.34 11.15
CA LEU A 173 -14.17 0.01 10.62
C LEU A 173 -15.35 -0.96 10.81
N LYS A 174 -15.98 -0.97 11.99
CA LYS A 174 -17.18 -1.76 12.25
C LYS A 174 -18.38 -1.35 11.38
N ALA A 175 -18.53 -0.05 11.11
CA ALA A 175 -19.58 0.46 10.22
C ALA A 175 -19.34 0.16 8.72
N MET A 176 -18.10 -0.16 8.35
CA MET A 176 -17.72 -0.51 6.97
C MET A 176 -17.76 -2.02 6.70
N VAL A 177 -17.80 -2.86 7.74
CA VAL A 177 -17.95 -4.31 7.61
C VAL A 177 -19.41 -4.65 7.83
N PRO A 178 -20.18 -5.03 6.78
CA PRO A 178 -21.55 -5.54 6.98
C PRO A 178 -21.49 -6.78 7.87
N ASP A 179 -22.41 -6.87 8.81
CA ASP A 179 -22.57 -8.01 9.69
C ASP A 179 -22.72 -9.28 8.83
N MET A 180 -21.66 -10.09 8.76
CA MET A 180 -21.64 -11.36 8.05
C MET A 180 -22.29 -12.49 8.88
N ASP A 181 -22.86 -12.16 10.03
CA ASP A 181 -23.61 -13.08 10.90
C ASP A 181 -25.13 -13.06 10.65
N GLY A 182 -25.53 -12.80 9.43
CA GLY A 182 -26.92 -12.98 8.97
C GLY A 182 -27.27 -14.45 8.93
N LYS A 183 -27.80 -14.94 10.03
CA LYS A 183 -28.44 -16.23 10.29
C LYS A 183 -29.34 -16.72 9.17
N GLN A 184 -29.23 -18.05 8.99
CA GLN A 184 -30.25 -19.07 8.60
C GLN A 184 -31.01 -18.79 7.29
#